data_2b40b296284c228aea9d47ec38add0dd
#
_entry.id   2b40b296284c228aea9d47ec38add0dd
#
_cell.length_a   1.000
_cell.length_b   1.000
_cell.length_c   1.000
_cell.angle_alpha   90.00
_cell.angle_beta   90.00
_cell.angle_gamma   90.00
#
_symmetry.space_group_name_H-M   'P 1'
#
loop_
_entity.id
_entity.type
_entity.pdbx_description
1 polymer ?
#
loop_
_entity_poly.entity_id
_entity_poly.type
_entity_poly.pdbx_seq_one_letter_code
_entity_poly.pdbx_strand_id
1 'polypeptide(L)'
;MSISVEDAKPKLLVIGAGAAMLLLAGLLPFLGLSEYVIGILTLGLFFAVFAMNWDLLFGYAGEANFGATFLIGTGAYTAALLNSNGIASPLLCVVAGAVMAVIAGVALALPALRLRGPYFGLVTLVAVLILRQLIILFSPYTGGEIGIAVPGTLSLSVAVNYEIALGCAAFTAAALVFLTRSPFGLI
;
A
#
# COMPACT_ATOMS: atom_id res chain seq x y z
N MET A 1 -22.86 -3.86 -30.76
CA MET A 1 -21.43 -4.08 -30.95
C MET A 1 -21.11 -5.43 -30.30
N SER A 2 -21.17 -6.51 -31.10
CA SER A 2 -21.00 -7.90 -30.62
C SER A 2 -19.50 -8.15 -30.40
N ILE A 3 -19.11 -8.30 -29.13
CA ILE A 3 -17.76 -8.77 -28.80
C ILE A 3 -17.65 -10.20 -29.32
N SER A 4 -16.74 -10.47 -30.26
CA SER A 4 -16.53 -11.79 -30.80
C SER A 4 -16.00 -12.71 -29.69
N VAL A 5 -16.47 -13.96 -29.66
CA VAL A 5 -16.08 -15.00 -28.69
C VAL A 5 -14.56 -15.25 -28.72
N GLU A 6 -13.90 -14.89 -29.80
CA GLU A 6 -12.44 -15.02 -30.00
C GLU A 6 -11.62 -13.99 -29.19
N ASP A 7 -12.14 -12.77 -28.98
CA ASP A 7 -11.51 -11.73 -28.17
C ASP A 7 -11.71 -11.95 -26.65
N ALA A 8 -12.67 -12.79 -26.26
CA ALA A 8 -12.96 -13.11 -24.86
C ALA A 8 -12.03 -14.18 -24.27
N LYS A 9 -11.54 -15.10 -25.07
CA LYS A 9 -10.71 -16.24 -24.63
C LYS A 9 -9.41 -15.83 -23.97
N PRO A 10 -8.56 -14.92 -24.52
CA PRO A 10 -7.31 -14.54 -23.87
C PRO A 10 -7.54 -13.77 -22.57
N LYS A 11 -8.60 -12.98 -22.48
CA LYS A 11 -8.95 -12.24 -21.24
C LYS A 11 -9.40 -13.18 -20.13
N LEU A 12 -10.21 -14.18 -20.47
CA LEU A 12 -10.70 -15.18 -19.51
C LEU A 12 -9.55 -16.04 -18.98
N LEU A 13 -8.58 -16.37 -19.83
CA LEU A 13 -7.40 -17.16 -19.49
C LEU A 13 -6.47 -16.41 -18.52
N VAL A 14 -6.25 -15.11 -18.75
CA VAL A 14 -5.46 -14.24 -17.85
C VAL A 14 -6.14 -14.08 -16.49
N ILE A 15 -7.47 -13.87 -16.47
CA ILE A 15 -8.22 -13.78 -15.21
C ILE A 15 -8.19 -15.13 -14.46
N GLY A 16 -8.37 -16.22 -15.17
CA GLY A 16 -8.31 -17.56 -14.59
C GLY A 16 -6.93 -17.92 -14.01
N ALA A 17 -5.86 -17.56 -14.73
CA ALA A 17 -4.49 -17.74 -14.26
C ALA A 17 -4.20 -16.89 -13.01
N GLY A 18 -4.65 -15.63 -13.00
CA GLY A 18 -4.52 -14.75 -11.82
C GLY A 18 -5.27 -15.30 -10.59
N ALA A 19 -6.50 -15.76 -10.78
CA ALA A 19 -7.30 -16.38 -9.72
C ALA A 19 -6.64 -17.67 -9.19
N ALA A 20 -6.14 -18.53 -10.09
CA ALA A 20 -5.43 -19.75 -9.71
C ALA A 20 -4.15 -19.42 -8.91
N MET A 21 -3.40 -18.40 -9.32
CA MET A 21 -2.19 -17.97 -8.61
C MET A 21 -2.51 -17.43 -7.22
N LEU A 22 -3.59 -16.67 -7.05
CA LEU A 22 -4.05 -16.19 -5.74
C LEU A 22 -4.49 -17.33 -4.83
N LEU A 23 -5.23 -18.32 -5.37
CA LEU A 23 -5.63 -19.51 -4.62
C LEU A 23 -4.42 -20.34 -4.17
N LEU A 24 -3.44 -20.55 -5.06
CA LEU A 24 -2.20 -21.24 -4.71
C LEU A 24 -1.39 -20.46 -3.66
N ALA A 25 -1.33 -19.15 -3.76
CA ALA A 25 -0.68 -18.30 -2.77
C ALA A 25 -1.38 -18.40 -1.41
N GLY A 26 -2.73 -18.43 -1.36
CA GLY A 26 -3.49 -18.60 -0.12
C GLY A 26 -3.31 -19.98 0.55
N LEU A 27 -2.86 -20.98 -0.19
CA LEU A 27 -2.56 -22.30 0.39
C LEU A 27 -1.17 -22.38 1.04
N LEU A 28 -0.26 -21.43 0.76
CA LEU A 28 1.12 -21.47 1.25
C LEU A 28 1.26 -21.60 2.77
N PRO A 29 0.48 -20.89 3.62
CA PRO A 29 0.60 -21.04 5.07
C PRO A 29 0.25 -22.45 5.59
N PHE A 30 -0.54 -23.21 4.81
CA PHE A 30 -1.00 -24.56 5.18
C PHE A 30 -0.08 -25.69 4.70
N LEU A 31 0.96 -25.35 3.92
CA LEU A 31 1.94 -26.32 3.39
C LEU A 31 3.07 -26.67 4.38
N GLY A 32 2.96 -26.26 5.65
CA GLY A 32 3.96 -26.58 6.67
C GLY A 32 5.25 -25.75 6.56
N LEU A 33 5.20 -24.60 5.90
CA LEU A 33 6.33 -23.65 5.83
C LEU A 33 6.62 -23.07 7.22
N SER A 34 7.89 -22.76 7.49
CA SER A 34 8.25 -22.12 8.75
C SER A 34 7.64 -20.72 8.87
N GLU A 35 7.30 -20.30 10.09
CA GLU A 35 6.76 -18.95 10.37
C GLU A 35 7.66 -17.84 9.83
N TYR A 36 8.98 -18.06 9.84
CA TYR A 36 9.96 -17.14 9.27
C TYR A 36 9.74 -16.93 7.77
N VAL A 37 9.55 -18.01 7.01
CA VAL A 37 9.29 -17.93 5.55
C VAL A 37 7.98 -17.22 5.28
N ILE A 38 6.91 -17.55 6.02
CA ILE A 38 5.62 -16.87 5.89
C ILE A 38 5.74 -15.38 6.21
N GLY A 39 6.53 -15.02 7.22
CA GLY A 39 6.82 -13.61 7.54
C GLY A 39 7.50 -12.85 6.40
N ILE A 40 8.48 -13.47 5.74
CA ILE A 40 9.15 -12.88 4.56
C ILE A 40 8.16 -12.72 3.40
N LEU A 41 7.33 -13.72 3.14
CA LEU A 41 6.31 -13.65 2.09
C LEU A 41 5.29 -12.55 2.38
N THR A 42 4.87 -12.39 3.64
CA THR A 42 3.99 -11.29 4.08
C THR A 42 4.61 -9.93 3.77
N LEU A 43 5.88 -9.74 4.11
CA LEU A 43 6.61 -8.52 3.80
C LEU A 43 6.69 -8.30 2.28
N GLY A 44 6.97 -9.35 1.51
CA GLY A 44 6.98 -9.32 0.05
C GLY A 44 5.66 -8.86 -0.56
N LEU A 45 4.50 -9.30 0.01
CA LEU A 45 3.18 -8.85 -0.42
C LEU A 45 2.97 -7.35 -0.18
N PHE A 46 3.42 -6.80 0.96
CA PHE A 46 3.35 -5.35 1.19
C PHE A 46 4.23 -4.56 0.22
N PHE A 47 5.43 -5.06 -0.10
CA PHE A 47 6.25 -4.45 -1.15
C PHE A 47 5.62 -4.56 -2.53
N ALA A 48 4.91 -5.65 -2.84
CA ALA A 48 4.16 -5.78 -4.08
C ALA A 48 3.02 -4.76 -4.18
N VAL A 49 2.27 -4.53 -3.09
CA VAL A 49 1.25 -3.46 -3.01
C VAL A 49 1.88 -2.09 -3.28
N PHE A 50 3.02 -1.80 -2.65
CA PHE A 50 3.76 -0.56 -2.89
C PHE A 50 4.15 -0.40 -4.36
N ALA A 51 4.78 -1.43 -4.94
CA ALA A 51 5.26 -1.42 -6.31
C ALA A 51 4.12 -1.22 -7.33
N MET A 52 2.98 -1.92 -7.15
CA MET A 52 1.81 -1.77 -8.00
C MET A 52 1.25 -0.34 -7.99
N ASN A 53 1.17 0.28 -6.80
CA ASN A 53 0.69 1.66 -6.68
C ASN A 53 1.68 2.68 -7.26
N TRP A 54 2.98 2.41 -7.13
CA TRP A 54 4.01 3.27 -7.71
C TRP A 54 4.01 3.20 -9.24
N ASP A 55 3.83 2.00 -9.80
CA ASP A 55 3.74 1.76 -11.25
C ASP A 55 2.54 2.47 -11.88
N LEU A 56 1.43 2.61 -11.17
CA LEU A 56 0.28 3.37 -11.66
C LEU A 56 0.67 4.84 -11.98
N LEU A 57 1.42 5.49 -11.12
CA LEU A 57 1.81 6.89 -11.33
C LEU A 57 2.96 7.00 -12.34
N PHE A 58 3.97 6.14 -12.22
CA PHE A 58 5.12 6.19 -13.12
C PHE A 58 4.80 5.62 -14.50
N GLY A 59 4.14 4.46 -14.57
CA GLY A 59 3.84 3.78 -15.82
C GLY A 59 2.69 4.41 -16.61
N TYR A 60 1.62 4.84 -15.92
CA TYR A 60 0.44 5.41 -16.58
C TYR A 60 0.47 6.93 -16.68
N ALA A 61 0.78 7.63 -15.61
CA ALA A 61 0.79 9.09 -15.60
C ALA A 61 2.13 9.68 -16.07
N GLY A 62 3.19 8.87 -16.20
CA GLY A 62 4.52 9.34 -16.61
C GLY A 62 5.22 10.22 -15.57
N GLU A 63 4.69 10.29 -14.34
CA GLU A 63 5.19 11.16 -13.29
C GLU A 63 5.92 10.35 -12.21
N ALA A 64 7.21 10.64 -12.02
CA ALA A 64 8.02 10.00 -10.98
C ALA A 64 7.60 10.51 -9.59
N ASN A 65 6.87 9.69 -8.82
CA ASN A 65 6.46 10.02 -7.46
C ASN A 65 7.41 9.39 -6.43
N PHE A 66 8.22 10.22 -5.78
CA PHE A 66 9.05 9.80 -4.65
C PHE A 66 8.36 9.98 -3.29
N GLY A 67 7.14 10.50 -3.26
CA GLY A 67 6.36 10.76 -2.05
C GLY A 67 5.55 9.57 -1.53
N ALA A 68 5.61 8.41 -2.15
CA ALA A 68 4.86 7.25 -1.69
C ALA A 68 5.21 6.86 -0.24
N THR A 69 6.50 6.96 0.12
CA THR A 69 6.98 6.74 1.49
C THR A 69 6.42 7.78 2.49
N PHE A 70 6.15 9.01 2.04
CA PHE A 70 5.48 10.02 2.87
C PHE A 70 4.07 9.58 3.28
N LEU A 71 3.30 9.02 2.35
CA LEU A 71 1.95 8.54 2.61
C LEU A 71 1.95 7.33 3.54
N ILE A 72 2.81 6.36 3.26
CA ILE A 72 2.98 5.16 4.10
C ILE A 72 3.43 5.58 5.50
N GLY A 73 4.43 6.43 5.61
CA GLY A 73 4.96 6.92 6.89
C GLY A 73 3.90 7.66 7.70
N THR A 74 3.15 8.58 7.08
CA THR A 74 2.08 9.32 7.76
C THR A 74 1.00 8.38 8.30
N GLY A 75 0.56 7.41 7.48
CA GLY A 75 -0.43 6.42 7.89
C GLY A 75 0.07 5.51 9.01
N ALA A 76 1.29 4.99 8.86
CA ALA A 76 1.92 4.09 9.83
C ALA A 76 2.13 4.77 11.19
N TYR A 77 2.68 5.99 11.22
CA TYR A 77 2.88 6.75 12.46
C TYR A 77 1.56 7.13 13.12
N THR A 78 0.53 7.47 12.34
CA THR A 78 -0.81 7.72 12.90
C THR A 78 -1.37 6.47 13.58
N ALA A 79 -1.33 5.33 12.92
CA ALA A 79 -1.79 4.06 13.48
C ALA A 79 -0.95 3.65 14.71
N ALA A 80 0.37 3.80 14.64
CA ALA A 80 1.28 3.46 15.71
C ALA A 80 1.08 4.33 16.97
N LEU A 81 0.91 5.64 16.81
CA LEU A 81 0.64 6.58 17.90
C LEU A 81 -0.70 6.28 18.60
N LEU A 82 -1.75 6.00 17.84
CA LEU A 82 -3.04 5.64 18.43
C LEU A 82 -2.99 4.30 19.18
N ASN A 83 -2.26 3.34 18.63
CA ASN A 83 -2.13 2.01 19.23
C ASN A 83 -1.25 2.04 20.48
N SER A 84 -0.08 2.70 20.43
CA SER A 84 0.85 2.78 21.57
C SER A 84 0.26 3.50 22.77
N ASN A 85 -0.64 4.44 22.57
CA ASN A 85 -1.36 5.14 23.63
C ASN A 85 -2.66 4.42 24.07
N GLY A 86 -2.98 3.27 23.49
CA GLY A 86 -4.19 2.50 23.83
C GLY A 86 -5.50 3.20 23.52
N ILE A 87 -5.49 4.17 22.56
CA ILE A 87 -6.67 5.02 22.27
C ILE A 87 -7.75 4.23 21.54
N ALA A 88 -7.37 3.27 20.69
CA ALA A 88 -8.30 2.52 19.88
C ALA A 88 -7.84 1.07 19.64
N SER A 89 -8.77 0.23 19.21
CA SER A 89 -8.42 -1.15 18.81
C SER A 89 -7.47 -1.14 17.59
N PRO A 90 -6.63 -2.18 17.42
CA PRO A 90 -5.66 -2.23 16.30
C PRO A 90 -6.31 -2.00 14.93
N LEU A 91 -7.50 -2.53 14.70
CA LEU A 91 -8.24 -2.33 13.45
C LEU A 91 -8.62 -0.87 13.23
N LEU A 92 -9.12 -0.19 14.27
CA LEU A 92 -9.46 1.23 14.18
C LEU A 92 -8.22 2.10 13.99
N CYS A 93 -7.09 1.72 14.59
CA CYS A 93 -5.80 2.41 14.35
C CYS A 93 -5.38 2.33 12.87
N VAL A 94 -5.53 1.15 12.23
CA VAL A 94 -5.23 0.97 10.81
C VAL A 94 -6.15 1.84 9.94
N VAL A 95 -7.46 1.84 10.22
CA VAL A 95 -8.43 2.67 9.49
C VAL A 95 -8.10 4.16 9.65
N ALA A 96 -7.80 4.62 10.86
CA ALA A 96 -7.41 6.00 11.13
C ALA A 96 -6.11 6.37 10.39
N GLY A 97 -5.13 5.48 10.38
CA GLY A 97 -3.89 5.62 9.61
C GLY A 97 -4.16 5.76 8.11
N ALA A 98 -5.04 4.92 7.55
CA ALA A 98 -5.43 5.00 6.14
C ALA A 98 -6.12 6.33 5.81
N VAL A 99 -7.05 6.79 6.64
CA VAL A 99 -7.72 8.10 6.48
C VAL A 99 -6.69 9.23 6.52
N MET A 100 -5.75 9.20 7.48
CA MET A 100 -4.74 10.23 7.59
C MET A 100 -3.76 10.22 6.40
N ALA A 101 -3.42 9.05 5.87
CA ALA A 101 -2.63 8.93 4.64
C ALA A 101 -3.34 9.56 3.44
N VAL A 102 -4.67 9.39 3.32
CA VAL A 102 -5.47 10.05 2.27
C VAL A 102 -5.45 11.57 2.44
N ILE A 103 -5.67 12.08 3.65
CA ILE A 103 -5.63 13.52 3.93
C ILE A 103 -4.25 14.11 3.58
N ALA A 104 -3.18 13.44 4.02
CA ALA A 104 -1.80 13.84 3.72
C ALA A 104 -1.51 13.77 2.21
N GLY A 105 -2.06 12.75 1.52
CA GLY A 105 -1.97 12.62 0.07
C GLY A 105 -2.63 13.77 -0.68
N VAL A 106 -3.83 14.15 -0.29
CA VAL A 106 -4.52 15.32 -0.86
C VAL A 106 -3.74 16.61 -0.59
N ALA A 107 -3.25 16.79 0.64
CA ALA A 107 -2.44 17.96 1.00
C ALA A 107 -1.14 18.06 0.18
N LEU A 108 -0.49 16.93 -0.09
CA LEU A 108 0.69 16.87 -0.94
C LEU A 108 0.34 17.07 -2.42
N ALA A 109 -0.77 16.52 -2.88
CA ALA A 109 -1.19 16.61 -4.27
C ALA A 109 -1.51 18.06 -4.69
N LEU A 110 -2.14 18.85 -3.83
CA LEU A 110 -2.55 20.22 -4.16
C LEU A 110 -1.40 21.10 -4.72
N PRO A 111 -0.22 21.19 -4.08
CA PRO A 111 0.91 21.91 -4.67
C PRO A 111 1.58 21.13 -5.81
N ALA A 112 1.63 19.80 -5.71
CA ALA A 112 2.34 18.95 -6.67
C ALA A 112 1.68 18.91 -8.05
N LEU A 113 0.34 18.97 -8.13
CA LEU A 113 -0.41 18.97 -9.39
C LEU A 113 -0.13 20.20 -10.28
N ARG A 114 0.45 21.26 -9.72
CA ARG A 114 0.85 22.45 -10.49
C ARG A 114 2.21 22.29 -11.17
N LEU A 115 2.93 21.23 -10.84
CA LEU A 115 4.28 20.94 -11.31
C LEU A 115 4.24 19.76 -12.28
N ARG A 116 5.17 19.72 -13.22
CA ARG A 116 5.28 18.65 -14.21
C ARG A 116 6.71 18.12 -14.29
N GLY A 117 6.81 16.84 -14.66
CA GLY A 117 8.10 16.18 -14.87
C GLY A 117 8.98 16.17 -13.63
N PRO A 118 10.28 16.50 -13.73
CA PRO A 118 11.22 16.40 -12.60
C PRO A 118 10.84 17.20 -11.35
N TYR A 119 10.13 18.31 -11.51
CA TYR A 119 9.72 19.14 -10.39
C TYR A 119 8.66 18.48 -9.51
N PHE A 120 7.77 17.69 -10.10
CA PHE A 120 6.83 16.86 -9.34
C PHE A 120 7.58 15.86 -8.44
N GLY A 121 8.57 15.15 -9.00
CA GLY A 121 9.41 14.23 -8.25
C GLY A 121 10.18 14.91 -7.11
N LEU A 122 10.74 16.09 -7.34
CA LEU A 122 11.47 16.84 -6.31
C LEU A 122 10.57 17.25 -5.14
N VAL A 123 9.38 17.79 -5.41
CA VAL A 123 8.44 18.18 -4.35
C VAL A 123 7.98 16.97 -3.52
N THR A 124 7.67 15.85 -4.17
CA THR A 124 7.29 14.64 -3.47
C THR A 124 8.44 14.06 -2.64
N LEU A 125 9.69 14.16 -3.11
CA LEU A 125 10.88 13.79 -2.34
C LEU A 125 11.06 14.69 -1.10
N VAL A 126 10.90 16.00 -1.26
CA VAL A 126 11.02 16.98 -0.16
C VAL A 126 10.00 16.67 0.93
N ALA A 127 8.79 16.27 0.57
CA ALA A 127 7.76 15.86 1.55
C ALA A 127 8.23 14.69 2.44
N VAL A 128 8.91 13.70 1.87
CA VAL A 128 9.50 12.58 2.64
C VAL A 128 10.58 13.07 3.60
N LEU A 129 11.45 13.98 3.14
CA LEU A 129 12.51 14.54 3.99
C LEU A 129 11.94 15.39 5.13
N ILE A 130 10.88 16.16 4.87
CA ILE A 130 10.17 16.92 5.90
C ILE A 130 9.54 15.95 6.93
N LEU A 131 8.85 14.91 6.50
CA LEU A 131 8.26 13.92 7.41
C LEU A 131 9.33 13.29 8.30
N ARG A 132 10.47 12.85 7.71
CA ARG A 132 11.60 12.32 8.47
C ARG A 132 12.08 13.32 9.52
N GLN A 133 12.24 14.58 9.17
CA GLN A 133 12.69 15.62 10.08
C GLN A 133 11.68 15.88 11.21
N LEU A 134 10.38 15.85 10.89
CA LEU A 134 9.32 15.97 11.90
C LEU A 134 9.34 14.79 12.88
N ILE A 135 9.54 13.57 12.40
CA ILE A 135 9.66 12.38 13.25
C ILE A 135 10.82 12.53 14.23
N ILE A 136 11.98 13.02 13.78
CA ILE A 136 13.15 13.24 14.66
C ILE A 136 12.89 14.39 15.63
N LEU A 137 12.30 15.48 15.18
CA LEU A 137 12.01 16.65 16.02
C LEU A 137 11.03 16.31 17.16
N PHE A 138 10.02 15.50 16.87
CA PHE A 138 9.04 15.03 17.84
C PHE A 138 9.40 13.68 18.46
N SER A 139 10.69 13.37 18.58
CA SER A 139 11.19 12.10 19.11
C SER A 139 10.59 11.65 20.46
N PRO A 140 10.21 12.54 21.41
CA PRO A 140 9.55 12.12 22.63
C PRO A 140 8.21 11.39 22.40
N TYR A 141 7.54 11.64 21.28
CA TYR A 141 6.26 11.01 20.93
C TYR A 141 6.41 9.94 19.84
N THR A 142 7.33 10.13 18.92
CA THR A 142 7.51 9.28 17.73
C THR A 142 8.57 8.21 17.89
N GLY A 143 9.34 8.26 18.99
CA GLY A 143 10.53 7.42 19.16
C GLY A 143 11.71 7.82 18.28
N GLY A 144 11.58 8.88 17.46
CA GLY A 144 12.66 9.37 16.60
C GLY A 144 13.18 8.32 15.63
N GLU A 145 14.49 8.11 15.59
CA GLU A 145 15.11 7.12 14.70
C GLU A 145 14.88 5.65 15.14
N ILE A 146 14.52 5.42 16.41
CA ILE A 146 14.23 4.08 16.92
C ILE A 146 12.82 3.63 16.51
N GLY A 147 11.89 4.59 16.35
CA GLY A 147 10.50 4.34 16.00
C GLY A 147 9.63 3.99 17.22
N ILE A 148 8.36 3.70 16.96
CA ILE A 148 7.34 3.43 17.99
C ILE A 148 7.11 1.93 18.11
N ALA A 149 7.17 1.41 19.34
CA ALA A 149 6.73 0.05 19.63
C ALA A 149 5.19 0.00 19.58
N VAL A 150 4.65 -0.92 18.80
CA VAL A 150 3.20 -1.13 18.63
C VAL A 150 2.80 -2.38 19.40
N PRO A 151 2.21 -2.27 20.61
CA PRO A 151 1.86 -3.42 21.43
C PRO A 151 0.66 -4.20 20.93
N GLY A 152 -0.29 -3.53 20.28
CA GLY A 152 -1.50 -4.17 19.75
C GLY A 152 -1.30 -4.65 18.32
N THR A 153 -1.51 -5.93 18.07
CA THR A 153 -1.45 -6.55 16.74
C THR A 153 -2.85 -6.94 16.26
N LEU A 154 -3.06 -7.02 14.95
CA LEU A 154 -4.33 -7.49 14.36
C LEU A 154 -4.52 -8.99 14.66
N SER A 155 -3.47 -9.78 14.56
CA SER A 155 -3.46 -11.20 14.91
C SER A 155 -2.08 -11.62 15.38
N LEU A 156 -2.06 -12.57 16.34
CA LEU A 156 -0.83 -13.25 16.76
C LEU A 156 -0.44 -14.38 15.80
N SER A 157 -1.35 -14.83 14.94
CA SER A 157 -1.08 -15.87 13.96
C SER A 157 -0.39 -15.29 12.73
N VAL A 158 0.80 -15.80 12.41
CA VAL A 158 1.57 -15.43 11.21
C VAL A 158 0.79 -15.76 9.94
N ALA A 159 0.07 -16.90 9.91
CA ALA A 159 -0.77 -17.29 8.79
C ALA A 159 -1.89 -16.27 8.54
N VAL A 160 -2.59 -15.82 9.58
CA VAL A 160 -3.67 -14.82 9.45
C VAL A 160 -3.11 -13.48 8.94
N ASN A 161 -1.95 -13.05 9.41
CA ASN A 161 -1.32 -11.82 8.92
C ASN A 161 -0.93 -11.94 7.44
N TYR A 162 -0.48 -13.11 7.01
CA TYR A 162 -0.20 -13.40 5.60
C TYR A 162 -1.47 -13.30 4.74
N GLU A 163 -2.58 -13.92 5.18
CA GLU A 163 -3.86 -13.88 4.46
C GLU A 163 -4.41 -12.44 4.36
N ILE A 164 -4.25 -11.63 5.40
CA ILE A 164 -4.61 -10.20 5.36
C ILE A 164 -3.76 -9.48 4.31
N ALA A 165 -2.45 -9.70 4.29
CA ALA A 165 -1.56 -9.08 3.30
C ALA A 165 -1.88 -9.53 1.86
N LEU A 166 -2.18 -10.82 1.67
CA LEU A 166 -2.61 -11.37 0.38
C LEU A 166 -3.94 -10.74 -0.08
N GLY A 167 -4.91 -10.61 0.83
CA GLY A 167 -6.18 -9.93 0.57
C GLY A 167 -5.98 -8.47 0.17
N CYS A 168 -5.10 -7.73 0.86
CA CYS A 168 -4.73 -6.35 0.51
C CYS A 168 -4.09 -6.29 -0.88
N ALA A 169 -3.17 -7.20 -1.21
CA ALA A 169 -2.51 -7.25 -2.51
C ALA A 169 -3.51 -7.56 -3.64
N ALA A 170 -4.39 -8.53 -3.43
CA ALA A 170 -5.44 -8.90 -4.38
C ALA A 170 -6.44 -7.75 -4.60
N PHE A 171 -6.87 -7.10 -3.52
CA PHE A 171 -7.76 -5.93 -3.59
C PHE A 171 -7.10 -4.78 -4.35
N THR A 172 -5.83 -4.48 -4.05
CA THR A 172 -5.07 -3.43 -4.75
C THR A 172 -4.95 -3.75 -6.23
N ALA A 173 -4.55 -4.96 -6.60
CA ALA A 173 -4.46 -5.38 -7.99
C ALA A 173 -5.81 -5.25 -8.72
N ALA A 174 -6.90 -5.69 -8.10
CA ALA A 174 -8.25 -5.56 -8.66
C ALA A 174 -8.68 -4.10 -8.82
N ALA A 175 -8.43 -3.26 -7.81
CA ALA A 175 -8.73 -1.83 -7.83
C ALA A 175 -7.95 -1.10 -8.93
N LEU A 176 -6.66 -1.40 -9.11
CA LEU A 176 -5.83 -0.82 -10.15
C LEU A 176 -6.29 -1.25 -11.56
N VAL A 177 -6.61 -2.52 -11.75
CA VAL A 177 -7.17 -3.00 -13.02
C VAL A 177 -8.51 -2.34 -13.32
N PHE A 178 -9.37 -2.15 -12.32
CA PHE A 178 -10.62 -1.43 -12.48
C PHE A 178 -10.39 0.03 -12.83
N LEU A 179 -9.49 0.71 -12.13
CA LEU A 179 -9.17 2.12 -12.34
C LEU A 179 -8.59 2.36 -13.75
N THR A 180 -7.63 1.55 -14.18
CA THR A 180 -6.98 1.68 -15.49
C THR A 180 -7.91 1.36 -16.66
N ARG A 181 -8.97 0.55 -16.45
CA ARG A 181 -9.99 0.24 -17.47
C ARG A 181 -11.22 1.14 -17.42
N SER A 182 -11.33 1.99 -16.40
CA SER A 182 -12.43 2.95 -16.25
C SER A 182 -12.22 4.16 -17.17
N PRO A 183 -13.29 4.93 -17.49
CA PRO A 183 -13.18 6.17 -18.24
C PRO A 183 -12.22 7.19 -17.59
N PHE A 184 -12.02 7.11 -16.29
CA PHE A 184 -11.09 7.97 -15.54
C PHE A 184 -9.61 7.63 -15.77
N GLY A 185 -9.29 6.40 -16.21
CA GLY A 185 -7.92 5.98 -16.50
C GLY A 185 -7.52 6.18 -17.97
N LEU A 186 -8.43 6.69 -18.83
CA LEU A 186 -8.20 6.91 -20.24
C LEU A 186 -7.95 8.40 -20.59
N ILE A 187 -7.87 9.28 -19.59
CA ILE A 187 -7.54 10.70 -19.71
C ILE A 187 -6.08 10.90 -19.36
#